data_e385685d5b784faf298c07aa1a59ad2d
#
_entry.id   e385685d5b784faf298c07aa1a59ad2d
#
_cell.length_a   1.000
_cell.length_b   1.000
_cell.length_c   1.000
_cell.angle_alpha   90.00
_cell.angle_beta   90.00
_cell.angle_gamma   90.00
#
_symmetry.space_group_name_H-M   'P 1'
#
loop_
_entity.id
_entity.type
_entity.pdbx_description
1 polymer ?
#
loop_
_entity_poly.entity_id
_entity_poly.type
_entity_poly.pdbx_seq_one_letter_code
_entity_poly.pdbx_strand_id
1 'polypeptide(L)'
;MSVLHRVAIVLNKPQDQVNIAAVVRVMKNFGFVDLRLVDPVPYDPWRIEGVAHGTRDLVERIRHFATLEEALADCVFVAAFGAKRRAHRWPVTEP
;
A
#
# COMPACT_ATOMS: atom_id res chain seq x y z
N MET A 1 -14.17 -16.95 0.89
CA MET A 1 -13.50 -15.63 0.98
C MET A 1 -12.08 -15.82 1.47
N SER A 2 -11.17 -15.16 0.80
CA SER A 2 -9.75 -15.28 1.13
C SER A 2 -9.39 -14.43 2.34
N VAL A 3 -8.50 -14.95 3.19
CA VAL A 3 -7.93 -14.18 4.30
C VAL A 3 -7.21 -12.93 3.77
N LEU A 4 -6.68 -13.01 2.55
CA LEU A 4 -5.94 -11.91 1.96
C LEU A 4 -6.80 -10.67 1.73
N HIS A 5 -8.11 -10.84 1.63
CA HIS A 5 -9.02 -9.71 1.48
C HIS A 5 -9.15 -8.89 2.76
N ARG A 6 -8.68 -9.44 3.87
CA ARG A 6 -8.69 -8.75 5.15
C ARG A 6 -7.40 -8.01 5.44
N VAL A 7 -6.42 -8.14 4.56
CA VAL A 7 -5.12 -7.51 4.75
C VAL A 7 -5.07 -6.23 3.92
N ALA A 8 -4.77 -5.13 4.58
CA ALA A 8 -4.55 -3.86 3.90
C ALA A 8 -3.06 -3.63 3.78
N ILE A 9 -2.63 -3.24 2.60
CA ILE A 9 -1.26 -2.82 2.35
C ILE A 9 -1.26 -1.30 2.36
N VAL A 10 -0.45 -0.71 3.22
CA VAL A 10 -0.42 0.74 3.39
C VAL A 10 0.98 1.26 3.03
N LEU A 11 1.02 2.18 2.09
CA LEU A 11 2.26 2.87 1.74
C LEU A 11 2.20 4.28 2.31
N ASN A 12 3.10 4.58 3.23
CA ASN A 12 3.14 5.88 3.88
C ASN A 12 4.07 6.82 3.13
N LYS A 13 3.50 7.84 2.52
CA LYS A 13 4.24 8.87 1.78
C LYS A 13 5.15 8.28 0.72
N PRO A 14 4.61 7.45 -0.19
CA PRO A 14 5.45 6.90 -1.25
C PRO A 14 5.96 8.04 -2.14
N GLN A 15 7.25 8.00 -2.43
CA GLN A 15 7.93 9.08 -3.13
C GLN A 15 8.03 8.86 -4.63
N ASP A 16 7.66 7.68 -5.10
CA ASP A 16 7.89 7.31 -6.49
C ASP A 16 6.77 6.41 -6.97
N GLN A 17 6.15 6.81 -8.09
CA GLN A 17 5.05 6.00 -8.63
C GLN A 17 5.52 4.63 -9.12
N VAL A 18 6.81 4.48 -9.42
CA VAL A 18 7.36 3.16 -9.79
C VAL A 18 7.24 2.21 -8.60
N ASN A 19 7.47 2.71 -7.40
CA ASN A 19 7.31 1.88 -6.21
C ASN A 19 5.85 1.49 -5.99
N ILE A 20 4.93 2.42 -6.26
CA ILE A 20 3.50 2.11 -6.17
C ILE A 20 3.17 1.00 -7.17
N ALA A 21 3.66 1.12 -8.40
CA ALA A 21 3.40 0.12 -9.43
C ALA A 21 3.98 -1.24 -9.05
N ALA A 22 5.17 -1.26 -8.45
CA ALA A 22 5.78 -2.50 -8.02
C ALA A 22 4.94 -3.21 -6.95
N VAL A 23 4.42 -2.43 -6.00
CA VAL A 23 3.57 -2.97 -4.94
C VAL A 23 2.26 -3.50 -5.53
N VAL A 24 1.65 -2.75 -6.45
CA VAL A 24 0.43 -3.18 -7.11
C VAL A 24 0.63 -4.52 -7.81
N ARG A 25 1.76 -4.66 -8.48
CA ARG A 25 2.08 -5.88 -9.20
C ARG A 25 2.22 -7.08 -8.24
N VAL A 26 2.94 -6.87 -7.14
CA VAL A 26 3.11 -7.92 -6.14
C VAL A 26 1.77 -8.29 -5.52
N MET A 27 0.96 -7.29 -5.18
CA MET A 27 -0.36 -7.53 -4.60
C MET A 27 -1.22 -8.35 -5.54
N LYS A 28 -1.20 -8.02 -6.83
CA LYS A 28 -2.00 -8.75 -7.81
C LYS A 28 -1.56 -10.21 -7.87
N ASN A 29 -0.25 -10.45 -7.84
CA ASN A 29 0.28 -11.80 -7.92
C ASN A 29 -0.11 -12.65 -6.70
N PHE A 30 -0.24 -12.02 -5.54
CA PHE A 30 -0.54 -12.74 -4.31
C PHE A 30 -2.00 -12.67 -3.89
N GLY A 31 -2.82 -11.91 -4.60
CA GLY A 31 -4.25 -11.87 -4.31
C GLY A 31 -4.67 -10.84 -3.28
N PHE A 32 -3.81 -9.89 -2.93
CA PHE A 32 -4.21 -8.78 -2.07
C PHE A 32 -5.03 -7.78 -2.88
N VAL A 33 -6.00 -7.14 -2.22
CA VAL A 33 -6.91 -6.25 -2.94
C VAL A 33 -7.04 -4.86 -2.32
N ASP A 34 -6.53 -4.64 -1.11
CA ASP A 34 -6.75 -3.39 -0.38
C ASP A 34 -5.43 -2.64 -0.27
N LEU A 35 -5.24 -1.67 -1.16
CA LEU A 35 -4.06 -0.80 -1.15
C LEU A 35 -4.46 0.59 -0.69
N ARG A 36 -3.75 1.10 0.30
CA ARG A 36 -3.99 2.42 0.86
C ARG A 36 -2.73 3.26 0.75
N LEU A 37 -2.87 4.46 0.18
CA LEU A 37 -1.76 5.39 0.04
C LEU A 37 -1.97 6.57 0.98
N VAL A 38 -0.95 6.87 1.76
CA VAL A 38 -0.98 8.01 2.69
C VAL A 38 -0.13 9.11 2.10
N ASP A 39 -0.77 10.24 1.78
CA ASP A 39 -0.10 11.45 1.28
C ASP A 39 0.96 11.12 0.21
N PRO A 40 0.56 10.42 -0.86
CA PRO A 40 1.52 10.07 -1.90
C PRO A 40 1.88 11.27 -2.76
N VAL A 41 3.05 11.19 -3.43
CA VAL A 41 3.35 12.14 -4.48
C VAL A 41 2.31 11.99 -5.59
N PRO A 42 2.05 13.04 -6.37
CA PRO A 42 1.14 12.92 -7.49
C PRO A 42 1.60 11.79 -8.42
N TYR A 43 0.67 10.98 -8.86
CA TYR A 43 0.97 9.88 -9.76
C TYR A 43 -0.17 9.72 -10.75
N ASP A 44 0.14 9.06 -11.87
CA ASP A 44 -0.81 8.82 -12.95
C ASP A 44 -1.24 7.36 -12.88
N PRO A 45 -2.52 7.07 -12.55
CA PRO A 45 -2.98 5.69 -12.47
C PRO A 45 -2.77 4.90 -13.76
N TRP A 46 -2.87 5.58 -14.90
CA TRP A 46 -2.67 4.90 -16.18
C TRP A 46 -1.23 4.46 -16.37
N ARG A 47 -0.29 5.22 -15.84
CA ARG A 47 1.11 4.83 -15.89
C ARG A 47 1.39 3.63 -15.01
N ILE A 48 0.73 3.57 -13.87
CA ILE A 48 0.88 2.42 -12.98
C ILE A 48 0.39 1.17 -13.68
N GLU A 49 -0.78 1.24 -14.31
CA GLU A 49 -1.30 0.10 -15.05
C GLU A 49 -0.38 -0.29 -16.21
N GLY A 50 0.20 0.70 -16.87
CA GLY A 50 1.11 0.45 -17.98
C GLY A 50 2.36 -0.31 -17.57
N VAL A 51 2.84 -0.08 -16.34
CA VAL A 51 4.00 -0.78 -15.82
C VAL A 51 3.61 -2.14 -15.25
N ALA A 52 2.46 -2.21 -14.62
CA ALA A 52 1.97 -3.44 -13.99
C ALA A 52 0.72 -3.91 -14.73
N HIS A 53 0.94 -4.57 -15.86
CA HIS A 53 -0.15 -5.00 -16.73
C HIS A 53 -1.15 -5.90 -16.01
N GLY A 54 -2.43 -5.71 -16.34
CA GLY A 54 -3.49 -6.55 -15.79
C GLY A 54 -3.90 -6.17 -14.38
N THR A 55 -3.53 -4.96 -13.92
CA THR A 55 -3.81 -4.54 -12.55
C THR A 55 -4.86 -3.45 -12.46
N ARG A 56 -5.59 -3.21 -13.54
CA ARG A 56 -6.53 -2.10 -13.59
C ARG A 56 -7.55 -2.15 -12.46
N ASP A 57 -8.07 -3.33 -12.17
CA ASP A 57 -9.06 -3.50 -11.11
C ASP A 57 -8.49 -3.07 -9.75
N LEU A 58 -7.24 -3.41 -9.48
CA LEU A 58 -6.60 -3.04 -8.25
C LEU A 58 -6.34 -1.54 -8.20
N VAL A 59 -5.83 -0.98 -9.30
CA VAL A 59 -5.51 0.44 -9.36
C VAL A 59 -6.76 1.29 -9.12
N GLU A 60 -7.89 0.87 -9.64
CA GLU A 60 -9.14 1.59 -9.45
C GLU A 60 -9.64 1.55 -8.02
N ARG A 61 -9.16 0.60 -7.23
CA ARG A 61 -9.58 0.44 -5.84
C ARG A 61 -8.63 1.09 -4.84
N ILE A 62 -7.56 1.70 -5.31
CA ILE A 62 -6.62 2.37 -4.40
C ILE A 62 -7.33 3.45 -3.62
N ARG A 63 -7.14 3.44 -2.30
CA ARG A 63 -7.71 4.46 -1.44
C ARG A 63 -6.62 5.41 -0.96
N HIS A 64 -6.98 6.65 -0.78
CA HIS A 64 -6.04 7.70 -0.42
C HIS A 64 -6.41 8.29 0.94
N PHE A 65 -5.41 8.54 1.75
CA PHE A 65 -5.59 9.10 3.07
C PHE A 65 -4.59 10.23 3.29
N ALA A 66 -4.98 11.20 4.10
CA ALA A 66 -4.10 12.32 4.42
C ALA A 66 -3.08 11.93 5.48
N THR A 67 -3.45 11.07 6.42
CA THR A 67 -2.58 10.69 7.53
C THR A 67 -2.54 9.18 7.69
N LEU A 68 -1.46 8.72 8.30
CA LEU A 68 -1.30 7.30 8.58
C LEU A 68 -2.36 6.81 9.56
N GLU A 69 -2.71 7.63 10.54
CA GLU A 69 -3.73 7.27 11.51
C GLU A 69 -5.05 6.96 10.83
N GLU A 70 -5.43 7.78 9.86
CA GLU A 70 -6.67 7.55 9.13
C GLU A 70 -6.61 6.25 8.34
N ALA A 71 -5.46 5.98 7.74
CA ALA A 71 -5.30 4.77 6.93
C ALA A 71 -5.35 3.51 7.78
N LEU A 72 -5.01 3.60 9.07
CA LEU A 72 -4.95 2.45 9.96
C LEU A 72 -6.14 2.36 10.91
N ALA A 73 -7.09 3.29 10.81
CA ALA A 73 -8.15 3.43 11.81
C ALA A 73 -8.98 2.17 12.01
N ASP A 74 -9.16 1.37 10.96
CA ASP A 74 -9.95 0.14 11.03
C ASP A 74 -9.09 -1.11 11.21
N CYS A 75 -7.79 -0.95 11.43
CA CYS A 75 -6.88 -2.08 11.56
C CYS A 75 -6.79 -2.53 12.99
N VAL A 76 -6.80 -3.84 13.20
CA VAL A 76 -6.71 -4.45 14.53
C VAL A 76 -5.26 -4.78 14.87
N PHE A 77 -4.50 -5.12 13.86
CA PHE A 77 -3.10 -5.52 14.01
C PHE A 77 -2.29 -4.83 12.92
N VAL A 78 -1.17 -4.24 13.29
CA VAL A 78 -0.33 -3.52 12.34
C VAL A 78 1.10 -4.01 12.45
N ALA A 79 1.68 -4.38 11.30
CA ALA A 79 3.09 -4.70 11.21
C ALA A 79 3.73 -3.69 10.28
N ALA A 80 4.79 -3.04 10.76
CA ALA A 80 5.44 -1.98 10.00
C ALA A 80 6.81 -2.43 9.53
N PHE A 81 7.11 -2.14 8.27
CA PHE A 81 8.39 -2.46 7.67
C PHE A 81 9.03 -1.19 7.13
N GLY A 82 10.31 -1.04 7.37
CA GLY A 82 11.04 0.12 6.89
C GLY A 82 12.20 -0.29 6.03
N ALA A 83 12.42 0.47 4.96
CA ALA A 83 13.56 0.24 4.09
C ALA A 83 14.84 0.76 4.70
N LYS A 84 14.74 1.75 5.59
CA LYS A 84 15.89 2.37 6.22
C LYS A 84 15.88 2.15 7.71
N ARG A 85 17.07 1.97 8.26
CA ARG A 85 17.20 1.93 9.69
C ARG A 85 17.05 3.33 10.23
N ARG A 86 16.26 3.44 11.28
CA ARG A 86 16.04 4.72 11.91
C ARG A 86 15.88 4.55 13.39
N ALA A 87 16.13 5.63 14.10
CA ALA A 87 15.87 5.65 15.52
C ALA A 87 14.41 5.95 15.76
N HIS A 88 13.57 5.13 15.24
CA HIS A 88 12.14 5.29 15.33
C HIS A 88 11.59 4.94 16.67
N ARG A 89 10.42 5.47 16.89
CA ARG A 89 9.66 5.15 18.09
C ARG A 89 8.34 4.50 17.75
N TRP A 90 8.24 4.01 16.53
CA TRP A 90 7.06 3.26 16.14
C TRP A 90 6.98 1.99 16.94
N PRO A 91 5.81 1.66 17.45
CA PRO A 91 5.62 0.32 18.00
C PRO A 91 5.64 -0.64 16.83
N VAL A 92 6.70 -1.41 16.74
CA VAL A 92 6.82 -2.41 15.69
C VAL A 92 6.38 -3.74 16.26
N THR A 93 5.45 -4.37 15.58
CA THR A 93 4.98 -5.68 15.96
C THR A 93 5.59 -6.70 15.01
N GLU A 94 6.33 -7.63 15.56
CA GLU A 94 6.92 -8.69 14.76
C GLU A 94 5.83 -9.65 14.33
N PRO A 95 5.84 -10.09 13.09
CA PRO A 95 4.85 -11.05 12.63
C PRO A 95 4.98 -12.38 13.32
#